data_10763666a2e56dbbb19ccb43e3546886
#
_entry.id   10763666a2e56dbbb19ccb43e3546886
#
_cell.length_a   1.000
_cell.length_b   1.000
_cell.length_c   1.000
_cell.angle_alpha   90.00
_cell.angle_beta   90.00
_cell.angle_gamma   90.00
#
_symmetry.space_group_name_H-M   'P 1'
#
loop_
_entity.id
_entity.type
_entity.pdbx_description
1 polymer ?
#
loop_
_entity_poly.entity_id
_entity_poly.type
_entity_poly.pdbx_seq_one_letter_code
_entity_poly.pdbx_strand_id
1 'polypeptide(L)'
;LDDGLAETLGELAEFDSATTEAADLVGALVAAMTPPDRDIFLRKYYLLQSGKEIAAALGMSVESVNTRLSRGRDRLRRELTEKGVYTHA
;
A
#
# COMPACT_ATOMS: atom_id res chain seq x y z
N LEU A 1 11.64 5.06 13.70
CA LEU A 1 10.83 4.74 12.54
C LEU A 1 9.51 4.13 12.95
N ASP A 2 8.51 4.35 12.12
CA ASP A 2 7.22 3.76 12.29
C ASP A 2 7.32 2.23 12.14
N ASP A 3 6.52 1.51 12.90
CA ASP A 3 6.58 0.06 12.99
C ASP A 3 6.53 -0.66 11.65
N GLY A 4 5.75 -0.26 10.74
CA GLY A 4 5.65 -0.94 9.46
C GLY A 4 6.52 -0.34 8.37
N LEU A 5 7.30 0.69 8.67
CA LEU A 5 7.97 1.44 7.63
C LEU A 5 9.00 0.63 6.86
N ALA A 6 9.85 -0.10 7.58
CA ALA A 6 10.87 -0.92 6.93
C ALA A 6 10.24 -1.99 6.04
N GLU A 7 9.18 -2.61 6.54
CA GLU A 7 8.43 -3.61 5.77
C GLU A 7 7.77 -2.98 4.55
N THR A 8 7.17 -1.81 4.73
CA THR A 8 6.54 -1.08 3.64
C THR A 8 7.54 -0.73 2.55
N LEU A 9 8.71 -0.22 2.94
CA LEU A 9 9.74 0.12 1.99
C LEU A 9 10.26 -1.11 1.26
N GLY A 10 10.35 -2.23 1.96
CA GLY A 10 10.72 -3.50 1.34
C GLY A 10 9.71 -3.93 0.28
N GLU A 11 8.43 -3.83 0.59
CA GLU A 11 7.38 -4.17 -0.36
C GLU A 11 7.40 -3.24 -1.58
N LEU A 12 7.61 -1.95 -1.37
CA LEU A 12 7.72 -1.01 -2.48
C LEU A 12 8.90 -1.34 -3.37
N ALA A 13 10.03 -1.73 -2.77
CA ALA A 13 11.20 -2.12 -3.53
C ALA A 13 10.95 -3.36 -4.39
N GLU A 14 10.18 -4.31 -3.87
CA GLU A 14 9.81 -5.49 -4.64
C GLU A 14 8.97 -5.10 -5.85
N PHE A 15 7.99 -4.23 -5.68
CA PHE A 15 7.16 -3.78 -6.78
C PHE A 15 8.00 -3.01 -7.81
N ASP A 16 8.84 -2.10 -7.34
CA ASP A 16 9.67 -1.28 -8.23
C ASP A 16 10.64 -2.10 -9.04
N SER A 17 11.19 -3.16 -8.44
CA SER A 17 12.17 -3.98 -9.12
C SER A 17 11.54 -4.96 -10.11
N ALA A 18 10.22 -5.11 -10.06
CA ALA A 18 9.53 -6.05 -10.94
C ALA A 18 9.47 -5.52 -12.37
N THR A 19 8.67 -4.51 -12.64
CA THR A 19 8.52 -3.93 -13.97
C THR A 19 7.78 -2.62 -13.87
N THR A 20 7.86 -1.80 -14.93
CA THR A 20 7.02 -0.62 -15.08
C THR A 20 5.54 -1.02 -15.11
N GLU A 21 5.26 -2.17 -15.73
CA GLU A 21 3.91 -2.71 -15.79
C GLU A 21 3.34 -2.96 -14.39
N ALA A 22 4.16 -3.54 -13.50
CA ALA A 22 3.72 -3.78 -12.13
C ALA A 22 3.43 -2.48 -11.40
N ALA A 23 4.29 -1.47 -11.57
CA ALA A 23 4.10 -0.18 -10.93
C ALA A 23 2.83 0.51 -11.43
N ASP A 24 2.57 0.44 -12.72
CA ASP A 24 1.36 1.01 -13.33
C ASP A 24 0.11 0.30 -12.80
N LEU A 25 0.18 -1.01 -12.66
CA LEU A 25 -0.94 -1.78 -12.15
C LEU A 25 -1.24 -1.46 -10.69
N VAL A 26 -0.20 -1.34 -9.86
CA VAL A 26 -0.39 -0.94 -8.46
C VAL A 26 -1.08 0.42 -8.39
N GLY A 27 -0.62 1.38 -9.19
CA GLY A 27 -1.25 2.71 -9.23
C GLY A 27 -2.71 2.64 -9.62
N ALA A 28 -3.04 1.83 -10.63
CA ALA A 28 -4.42 1.66 -11.08
C ALA A 28 -5.29 1.01 -9.99
N LEU A 29 -4.75 0.00 -9.31
CA LEU A 29 -5.48 -0.68 -8.26
C LEU A 29 -5.75 0.24 -7.06
N VAL A 30 -4.76 1.05 -6.69
CA VAL A 30 -4.95 2.03 -5.62
C VAL A 30 -5.99 3.07 -6.03
N ALA A 31 -5.93 3.57 -7.24
CA ALA A 31 -6.88 4.56 -7.73
C ALA A 31 -8.31 4.02 -7.74
N ALA A 32 -8.47 2.71 -7.90
CA ALA A 32 -9.78 2.07 -7.91
C ALA A 32 -10.32 1.80 -6.50
N MET A 33 -9.52 1.97 -5.47
CA MET A 33 -9.98 1.78 -4.10
C MET A 33 -10.99 2.85 -3.70
N THR A 34 -11.90 2.48 -2.80
CA THR A 34 -12.85 3.44 -2.24
C THR A 34 -12.23 4.15 -1.04
N PRO A 35 -12.67 5.40 -0.74
CA PRO A 35 -12.26 6.03 0.51
C PRO A 35 -12.78 5.25 1.71
N PRO A 36 -12.07 5.21 2.84
CA PRO A 36 -10.80 5.92 3.08
C PRO A 36 -9.55 5.15 2.64
N ASP A 37 -9.71 3.93 2.14
CA ASP A 37 -8.57 3.08 1.78
C ASP A 37 -7.68 3.75 0.74
N ARG A 38 -8.28 4.36 -0.27
CA ARG A 38 -7.52 5.05 -1.31
C ARG A 38 -6.62 6.14 -0.71
N ASP A 39 -7.18 6.98 0.17
CA ASP A 39 -6.41 8.04 0.79
C ASP A 39 -5.29 7.49 1.67
N ILE A 40 -5.57 6.42 2.40
CA ILE A 40 -4.56 5.78 3.25
C ILE A 40 -3.39 5.30 2.41
N PHE A 41 -3.67 4.62 1.30
CA PHE A 41 -2.62 4.10 0.43
C PHE A 41 -1.86 5.21 -0.29
N LEU A 42 -2.54 6.24 -0.76
CA LEU A 42 -1.88 7.37 -1.39
C LEU A 42 -0.94 8.07 -0.40
N ARG A 43 -1.37 8.28 0.82
CA ARG A 43 -0.54 8.91 1.84
C ARG A 43 0.64 8.05 2.25
N LYS A 44 0.43 6.74 2.36
CA LYS A 44 1.50 5.83 2.78
C LYS A 44 2.56 5.66 1.69
N TYR A 45 2.14 5.40 0.47
CA TYR A 45 3.07 4.99 -0.58
C TYR A 45 3.57 6.13 -1.45
N TYR A 46 2.79 7.17 -1.63
CA TYR A 46 3.21 8.30 -2.48
C TYR A 46 3.67 9.49 -1.68
N LEU A 47 3.03 9.78 -0.54
CA LEU A 47 3.44 10.89 0.31
C LEU A 47 4.38 10.46 1.43
N LEU A 48 4.59 9.16 1.58
CA LEU A 48 5.49 8.56 2.57
C LEU A 48 5.18 8.98 4.00
N GLN A 49 3.90 9.09 4.32
CA GLN A 49 3.47 9.44 5.67
C GLN A 49 3.46 8.21 6.58
N SER A 50 3.69 8.43 7.86
CA SER A 50 3.60 7.38 8.86
C SER A 50 2.13 7.06 9.16
N GLY A 51 1.89 5.92 9.81
CA GLY A 51 0.55 5.58 10.26
C GLY A 51 -0.05 6.63 11.17
N LYS A 52 0.75 7.25 12.02
CA LYS A 52 0.31 8.31 12.91
C LYS A 52 -0.12 9.55 12.13
N GLU A 53 0.66 9.92 11.13
CA GLU A 53 0.35 11.08 10.30
C GLU A 53 -0.94 10.86 9.52
N ILE A 54 -1.11 9.66 8.97
CA ILE A 54 -2.32 9.32 8.24
C ILE A 54 -3.53 9.35 9.16
N ALA A 55 -3.40 8.74 10.33
CA ALA A 55 -4.49 8.72 11.31
C ALA A 55 -4.91 10.13 11.69
N ALA A 56 -3.95 11.01 11.96
CA ALA A 56 -4.24 12.39 12.30
C ALA A 56 -4.93 13.12 11.14
N ALA A 57 -4.45 12.91 9.93
CA ALA A 57 -5.01 13.58 8.76
C ALA A 57 -6.45 13.15 8.46
N LEU A 58 -6.77 11.89 8.70
CA LEU A 58 -8.07 11.34 8.35
C LEU A 58 -9.03 11.23 9.54
N GLY A 59 -8.60 11.61 10.73
CA GLY A 59 -9.44 11.49 11.91
C GLY A 59 -9.71 10.06 12.32
N MET A 60 -8.74 9.18 12.12
CA MET A 60 -8.86 7.75 12.40
C MET A 60 -7.88 7.33 13.48
N SER A 61 -8.08 6.15 14.06
CA SER A 61 -7.10 5.59 14.98
C SER A 61 -5.94 4.98 14.19
N VAL A 62 -4.77 4.93 14.82
CA VAL A 62 -3.60 4.29 14.20
C VAL A 62 -3.88 2.82 13.93
N GLU A 63 -4.57 2.15 14.85
CA GLU A 63 -4.92 0.75 14.68
C GLU A 63 -5.79 0.53 13.44
N SER A 64 -6.77 1.40 13.25
CA SER A 64 -7.65 1.31 12.10
C SER A 64 -6.87 1.49 10.80
N VAL A 65 -5.96 2.48 10.76
CA VAL A 65 -5.12 2.71 9.60
C VAL A 65 -4.26 1.48 9.30
N ASN A 66 -3.61 0.94 10.32
CA ASN A 66 -2.73 -0.23 10.16
C ASN A 66 -3.49 -1.46 9.69
N THR A 67 -4.70 -1.68 10.21
CA THR A 67 -5.53 -2.80 9.78
C THR A 67 -5.89 -2.68 8.31
N ARG A 68 -6.28 -1.49 7.89
CA ARG A 68 -6.64 -1.25 6.48
C ARG A 68 -5.44 -1.39 5.56
N LEU A 69 -4.27 -0.91 5.99
CA LEU A 69 -3.05 -1.10 5.22
C LEU A 69 -2.71 -2.58 5.06
N SER A 70 -2.79 -3.35 6.14
CA SER A 70 -2.49 -4.77 6.10
C SER A 70 -3.41 -5.52 5.14
N ARG A 71 -4.71 -5.29 5.27
CA ARG A 71 -5.70 -5.94 4.41
C ARG A 71 -5.55 -5.53 2.95
N GLY A 72 -5.28 -4.26 2.73
CA GLY A 72 -5.10 -3.75 1.39
C GLY A 72 -3.85 -4.28 0.72
N ARG A 73 -2.76 -4.42 1.48
CA ARG A 73 -1.53 -5.02 0.94
C ARG A 73 -1.75 -6.47 0.53
N ASP A 74 -2.47 -7.23 1.35
CA ASP A 74 -2.78 -8.62 1.02
C ASP A 74 -3.61 -8.71 -0.26
N ARG A 75 -4.57 -7.82 -0.40
CA ARG A 75 -5.41 -7.77 -1.58
C ARG A 75 -4.62 -7.41 -2.83
N LEU A 76 -3.76 -6.40 -2.74
CA LEU A 76 -2.90 -6.01 -3.85
C LEU A 76 -1.98 -7.15 -4.26
N ARG A 77 -1.39 -7.83 -3.28
CA ARG A 77 -0.50 -8.94 -3.56
C ARG A 77 -1.23 -10.06 -4.31
N ARG A 78 -2.44 -10.38 -3.88
CA ARG A 78 -3.25 -11.40 -4.55
C ARG A 78 -3.58 -11.00 -5.99
N GLU A 79 -4.01 -9.77 -6.19
CA GLU A 79 -4.37 -9.31 -7.52
C GLU A 79 -3.18 -9.27 -8.47
N LEU A 80 -2.02 -8.85 -7.98
CA LEU A 80 -0.82 -8.82 -8.79
C LEU A 80 -0.35 -10.23 -9.13
N THR A 81 -0.49 -11.16 -8.20
CA THR A 81 -0.13 -12.55 -8.43
C THR A 81 -1.04 -13.16 -9.49
N GLU A 82 -2.35 -12.92 -9.40
CA GLU A 82 -3.31 -13.42 -10.37
C GLU A 82 -3.04 -12.90 -11.78
N LYS A 83 -2.54 -11.68 -11.88
CA LYS A 83 -2.23 -11.08 -13.17
C LYS A 83 -0.84 -11.41 -13.68
N GLY A 84 -0.07 -12.15 -12.88
CA GLY A 84 1.25 -12.63 -13.31
C GLY A 84 2.35 -11.60 -13.29
N VAL A 85 2.13 -10.42 -12.67
CA VAL A 85 3.16 -9.37 -12.63
C VAL A 85 3.94 -9.37 -11.32
N TYR A 86 3.47 -10.07 -10.33
CA TYR A 86 4.16 -10.23 -9.06
C TYR A 86 4.14 -11.70 -8.69
N THR A 87 5.30 -12.32 -8.65
CA THR A 87 5.40 -13.72 -8.27
C THR A 87 6.07 -13.80 -6.90
N HIS A 88 5.41 -14.48 -6.00
CA HIS A 88 5.93 -14.69 -4.67
C HIS A 88 6.60 -16.05 -4.63
N ALA A 89 7.89 -16.05 -4.60
CA ALA A 89 8.66 -17.28 -4.62
C ALA A 89 8.63 -17.97 -3.26
#